data_a9b5b2fbcd30d432bb841e3f5f58f181
#
_entry.id   a9b5b2fbcd30d432bb841e3f5f58f181
#
_cell.length_a   1.000
_cell.length_b   1.000
_cell.length_c   1.000
_cell.angle_alpha   90.00
_cell.angle_beta   90.00
_cell.angle_gamma   90.00
#
_symmetry.space_group_name_H-M   'P 1'
#
loop_
_entity.id
_entity.type
_entity.pdbx_description
1 polymer ?
#
loop_
_entity_poly.entity_id
_entity_poly.type
_entity_poly.pdbx_seq_one_letter_code
_entity_poly.pdbx_strand_id
1 'polypeptide(L)'
;MKRRSSFLVFLGLLLASPLALANDQHTVSFGYAQTHLSSLKNSDSKDLRGFNFKYRYEFNETWGMLGSFTATRNEMENYTWKEGKLHKNGSDSVDYGSLMFGPTYRFNDYVSLYGNAGIATMKFNKHSKEDSFAYGAGVIFNPVKSISIDASWEASRFFAVVDTNTFGVSVGYRF
;
A
#
# COMPACT_ATOMS: atom_id res chain seq x y z
N MET A 1 -0.90 -30.30 -2.01
CA MET A 1 0.14 -29.83 -1.07
C MET A 1 1.36 -29.33 -1.83
N LYS A 2 2.07 -28.29 -1.36
CA LYS A 2 3.29 -27.66 -1.94
C LYS A 2 3.12 -26.83 -3.22
N ARG A 3 2.56 -25.59 -3.07
CA ARG A 3 2.66 -24.54 -4.08
C ARG A 3 3.05 -23.17 -3.50
N ARG A 4 3.65 -23.12 -2.30
CA ARG A 4 4.01 -21.87 -1.61
C ARG A 4 5.46 -21.40 -1.78
N SER A 5 6.37 -22.24 -2.29
CA SER A 5 7.80 -21.90 -2.40
C SER A 5 8.20 -21.16 -3.68
N SER A 6 7.43 -21.26 -4.77
CA SER A 6 7.82 -20.65 -6.06
C SER A 6 7.63 -19.13 -6.11
N PHE A 7 6.72 -18.58 -5.30
CA PHE A 7 6.44 -17.14 -5.31
C PHE A 7 7.54 -16.33 -4.61
N LEU A 8 8.12 -16.89 -3.54
CA LEU A 8 9.22 -16.25 -2.79
C LEU A 8 10.54 -16.23 -3.59
N VAL A 9 10.80 -17.25 -4.39
CA VAL A 9 12.00 -17.31 -5.25
C VAL A 9 11.91 -16.32 -6.40
N PHE A 10 10.72 -16.10 -6.96
CA PHE A 10 10.50 -15.11 -8.03
C PHE A 10 10.62 -13.67 -7.54
N LEU A 11 10.18 -13.40 -6.31
CA LEU A 11 10.33 -12.08 -5.68
C LEU A 11 11.80 -11.77 -5.35
N GLY A 12 12.58 -12.77 -4.96
CA GLY A 12 14.02 -12.64 -4.69
C GLY A 12 14.85 -12.37 -5.95
N LEU A 13 14.49 -12.94 -7.08
CA LEU A 13 15.17 -12.73 -8.37
C LEU A 13 14.90 -11.34 -8.97
N LEU A 14 13.72 -10.77 -8.72
CA LEU A 14 13.39 -9.40 -9.14
C LEU A 14 14.14 -8.32 -8.35
N LEU A 15 14.56 -8.63 -7.13
CA LEU A 15 15.34 -7.71 -6.28
C LEU A 15 16.86 -7.77 -6.55
N ALA A 16 17.36 -8.84 -7.17
CA ALA A 16 18.79 -9.02 -7.43
C ALA A 16 19.29 -8.40 -8.74
N SER A 17 18.39 -8.18 -9.70
CA SER A 17 18.76 -7.69 -11.04
C SER A 17 19.07 -6.18 -11.14
N PRO A 18 18.42 -5.28 -10.37
CA PRO A 18 18.66 -3.84 -10.53
C PRO A 18 19.93 -3.32 -9.85
N LEU A 19 20.54 -4.08 -8.94
CA LEU A 19 21.77 -3.66 -8.26
C LEU A 19 22.99 -3.53 -9.20
N ALA A 20 22.89 -4.02 -10.44
CA ALA A 20 23.98 -3.92 -11.42
C ALA A 20 23.91 -2.67 -12.31
N LEU A 21 22.83 -1.88 -12.24
CA LEU A 21 22.65 -0.63 -13.00
C LEU A 21 22.66 0.56 -12.04
N ALA A 22 23.80 0.81 -11.42
CA ALA A 22 24.01 1.97 -10.55
C ALA A 22 24.03 3.26 -11.40
N ASN A 23 22.85 3.79 -11.72
CA ASN A 23 22.68 5.04 -12.46
C ASN A 23 21.74 6.02 -11.74
N ASP A 24 21.51 5.81 -10.43
CA ASP A 24 20.66 6.65 -9.58
C ASP A 24 19.24 6.89 -10.11
N GLN A 25 18.75 6.01 -11.01
CA GLN A 25 17.44 6.14 -11.65
C GLN A 25 16.34 5.28 -11.03
N HIS A 26 16.72 4.31 -10.22
CA HIS A 26 15.83 3.34 -9.61
C HIS A 26 15.70 3.57 -8.11
N THR A 27 14.48 3.55 -7.59
CA THR A 27 14.23 3.59 -6.14
C THR A 27 13.25 2.51 -5.76
N VAL A 28 13.62 1.70 -4.78
CA VAL A 28 12.75 0.71 -4.14
C VAL A 28 12.46 1.17 -2.72
N SER A 29 11.18 1.23 -2.36
CA SER A 29 10.74 1.68 -1.03
C SER A 29 9.81 0.67 -0.40
N PHE A 30 9.92 0.52 0.92
CA PHE A 30 9.05 -0.30 1.74
C PHE A 30 8.66 0.47 3.00
N GLY A 31 7.41 0.32 3.44
CA GLY A 31 6.93 1.07 4.58
C GLY A 31 5.65 0.57 5.19
N TYR A 32 5.17 1.34 6.15
CA TYR A 32 3.93 1.12 6.87
C TYR A 32 2.77 1.85 6.18
N ALA A 33 1.60 1.20 6.16
CA ALA A 33 0.37 1.79 5.68
C ALA A 33 -0.77 1.57 6.69
N GLN A 34 -1.60 2.59 6.82
CA GLN A 34 -2.82 2.55 7.63
C GLN A 34 -3.99 3.03 6.79
N THR A 35 -5.00 2.18 6.64
CA THR A 35 -6.23 2.47 5.91
C THR A 35 -7.35 2.75 6.90
N HIS A 36 -7.94 3.92 6.80
CA HIS A 36 -9.10 4.35 7.54
C HIS A 36 -10.36 4.13 6.70
N LEU A 37 -11.29 3.35 7.24
CA LEU A 37 -12.59 3.08 6.61
C LEU A 37 -13.64 4.00 7.24
N SER A 38 -14.33 4.78 6.40
CA SER A 38 -15.46 5.61 6.80
C SER A 38 -16.71 5.10 6.10
N SER A 39 -17.72 4.71 6.87
CA SER A 39 -19.02 4.32 6.34
C SER A 39 -20.03 5.45 6.49
N LEU A 40 -20.69 5.82 5.41
CA LEU A 40 -21.74 6.84 5.41
C LEU A 40 -22.97 6.46 6.27
N LYS A 41 -23.07 5.19 6.67
CA LYS A 41 -24.28 4.64 7.36
C LYS A 41 -24.08 4.42 8.86
N ASN A 42 -22.84 4.32 9.35
CA ASN A 42 -22.54 4.13 10.77
C ASN A 42 -21.28 4.90 11.14
N SER A 43 -21.26 5.57 12.30
CA SER A 43 -20.11 6.31 12.81
C SER A 43 -18.92 5.43 13.24
N ASP A 44 -18.93 4.14 12.97
CA ASP A 44 -17.82 3.24 13.29
C ASP A 44 -16.74 3.37 12.23
N SER A 45 -15.71 4.11 12.53
CA SER A 45 -14.49 4.13 11.76
C SER A 45 -13.61 2.93 12.15
N LYS A 46 -13.02 2.28 11.17
CA LYS A 46 -12.16 1.11 11.37
C LYS A 46 -10.80 1.35 10.70
N ASP A 47 -9.75 1.08 11.46
CA ASP A 47 -8.38 1.19 10.98
C ASP A 47 -7.83 -0.18 10.59
N LEU A 48 -7.37 -0.31 9.36
CA LEU A 48 -6.59 -1.44 8.88
C LEU A 48 -5.11 -1.04 8.85
N ARG A 49 -4.25 -1.96 9.24
CA ARG A 49 -2.80 -1.75 9.28
C ARG A 49 -2.10 -2.73 8.38
N GLY A 50 -0.99 -2.30 7.79
CA GLY A 50 -0.23 -3.16 6.90
C GLY A 50 1.01 -2.49 6.36
N PHE A 51 1.35 -2.82 5.13
CA PHE A 51 2.56 -2.33 4.48
C PHE A 51 2.26 -1.76 3.11
N ASN A 52 3.18 -0.92 2.63
CA ASN A 52 3.26 -0.51 1.24
C ASN A 52 4.64 -0.84 0.66
N PHE A 53 4.65 -1.07 -0.63
CA PHE A 53 5.84 -1.26 -1.45
C PHE A 53 5.74 -0.32 -2.63
N LYS A 54 6.84 0.37 -2.97
CA LYS A 54 6.88 1.27 -4.11
C LYS A 54 8.15 1.06 -4.91
N TYR A 55 8.01 1.22 -6.22
CA TYR A 55 9.12 1.23 -7.16
C TYR A 55 9.00 2.48 -8.02
N ARG A 56 10.07 3.29 -8.05
CA ARG A 56 10.19 4.48 -8.88
C ARG A 56 11.29 4.30 -9.90
N TYR A 57 11.01 4.70 -11.13
CA TYR A 57 11.97 4.82 -12.20
C TYR A 57 12.00 6.26 -12.71
N GLU A 58 13.19 6.86 -12.77
CA GLU A 58 13.41 8.23 -13.23
C GLU A 58 13.97 8.21 -14.65
N PHE A 59 13.20 8.76 -15.60
CA PHE A 59 13.60 8.85 -17.02
C PHE A 59 14.69 9.89 -17.23
N ASN A 60 14.65 10.96 -16.43
CA ASN A 60 15.60 12.06 -16.43
C ASN A 60 15.61 12.73 -15.05
N GLU A 61 16.35 13.81 -14.90
CA GLU A 61 16.51 14.53 -13.63
C GLU A 61 15.21 15.13 -13.06
N THR A 62 14.15 15.24 -13.87
CA THR A 62 12.89 15.88 -13.49
C THR A 62 11.71 14.92 -13.43
N TRP A 63 11.59 14.02 -14.40
CA TRP A 63 10.43 13.15 -14.58
C TRP A 63 10.74 11.68 -14.36
N GLY A 64 9.80 10.99 -13.76
CA GLY A 64 9.83 9.55 -13.61
C GLY A 64 8.43 8.95 -13.53
N MET A 65 8.37 7.65 -13.30
CA MET A 65 7.16 6.91 -13.00
C MET A 65 7.30 6.15 -11.68
N LEU A 66 6.19 6.01 -10.97
CA LEU A 66 6.10 5.28 -9.72
C LEU A 66 4.97 4.25 -9.80
N GLY A 67 5.30 3.01 -9.44
CA GLY A 67 4.33 1.98 -9.12
C GLY A 67 4.24 1.77 -7.62
N SER A 68 3.03 1.63 -7.08
CA SER A 68 2.80 1.37 -5.66
C SER A 68 1.87 0.19 -5.46
N PHE A 69 2.19 -0.60 -4.45
CA PHE A 69 1.36 -1.69 -3.95
C PHE A 69 1.14 -1.49 -2.45
N THR A 70 -0.12 -1.49 -2.03
CA THR A 70 -0.49 -1.38 -0.61
C THR A 70 -1.31 -2.59 -0.21
N ALA A 71 -1.05 -3.13 0.99
CA ALA A 71 -1.84 -4.20 1.57
C ALA A 71 -2.02 -3.93 3.06
N THR A 72 -3.29 -3.81 3.49
CA THR A 72 -3.66 -3.59 4.88
C THR A 72 -4.75 -4.56 5.31
N ARG A 73 -4.75 -4.93 6.59
CA ARG A 73 -5.67 -5.91 7.16
C ARG A 73 -6.09 -5.52 8.56
N ASN A 74 -7.32 -5.86 8.90
CA ASN A 74 -7.79 -5.87 10.29
C ASN A 74 -8.49 -7.20 10.57
N GLU A 75 -8.13 -7.84 11.67
CA GLU A 75 -8.79 -9.04 12.17
C GLU A 75 -9.63 -8.64 13.40
N MET A 76 -10.93 -8.88 13.32
CA MET A 76 -11.87 -8.66 14.42
C MET A 76 -12.21 -9.99 15.05
N GLU A 77 -11.88 -10.14 16.31
CA GLU A 77 -12.32 -11.29 17.08
C GLU A 77 -13.70 -11.00 17.67
N ASN A 78 -14.70 -11.78 17.27
CA ASN A 78 -16.03 -11.71 17.83
C ASN A 78 -16.12 -12.61 19.05
N TYR A 79 -16.36 -12.00 20.23
CA TYR A 79 -16.59 -12.71 21.48
C TYR A 79 -18.08 -12.67 21.85
N THR A 80 -18.65 -13.81 22.17
CA THR A 80 -20.02 -13.92 22.67
C THR A 80 -20.01 -14.48 24.10
N TRP A 81 -20.73 -13.84 25.00
CA TRP A 81 -20.96 -14.35 26.34
C TRP A 81 -21.96 -15.51 26.30
N LYS A 82 -21.50 -16.74 26.59
CA LYS A 82 -22.36 -17.89 26.84
C LYS A 82 -21.96 -18.54 28.14
N GLU A 83 -22.94 -18.83 29.00
CA GLU A 83 -22.76 -19.56 30.27
C GLU A 83 -21.68 -18.97 31.20
N GLY A 84 -21.59 -17.63 31.28
CA GLY A 84 -20.62 -16.96 32.16
C GLY A 84 -19.16 -17.04 31.69
N LYS A 85 -18.92 -17.49 30.44
CA LYS A 85 -17.59 -17.51 29.79
C LYS A 85 -17.60 -16.80 28.45
N LEU A 86 -16.50 -16.09 28.14
CA LEU A 86 -16.26 -15.52 26.82
C LEU A 86 -15.87 -16.63 25.83
N HIS A 87 -16.75 -16.88 24.87
CA HIS A 87 -16.46 -17.79 23.76
C HIS A 87 -16.12 -16.99 22.50
N LYS A 88 -14.98 -17.33 21.87
CA LYS A 88 -14.61 -16.80 20.55
C LYS A 88 -15.52 -17.41 19.50
N ASN A 89 -16.39 -16.58 18.90
CA ASN A 89 -17.44 -17.04 17.99
C ASN A 89 -17.13 -16.78 16.51
N GLY A 90 -15.85 -16.67 16.16
CA GLY A 90 -15.36 -16.42 14.81
C GLY A 90 -14.47 -15.18 14.74
N SER A 91 -13.75 -15.03 13.65
CA SER A 91 -13.00 -13.82 13.32
C SER A 91 -13.48 -13.29 11.97
N ASP A 92 -13.92 -12.06 11.95
CA ASP A 92 -14.19 -11.32 10.72
C ASP A 92 -12.90 -10.60 10.31
N SER A 93 -12.47 -10.81 9.07
CA SER A 93 -11.30 -10.12 8.52
C SER A 93 -11.74 -9.18 7.39
N VAL A 94 -11.17 -7.99 7.41
CA VAL A 94 -11.25 -7.04 6.30
C VAL A 94 -9.86 -6.89 5.73
N ASP A 95 -9.71 -7.21 4.47
CA ASP A 95 -8.48 -7.06 3.71
C ASP A 95 -8.67 -5.94 2.68
N TYR A 96 -7.71 -5.03 2.61
CA TYR A 96 -7.60 -4.00 1.59
C TYR A 96 -6.28 -4.16 0.85
N GLY A 97 -6.32 -4.03 -0.46
CA GLY A 97 -5.13 -4.00 -1.30
C GLY A 97 -5.31 -3.07 -2.47
N SER A 98 -4.25 -2.36 -2.87
CA SER A 98 -4.24 -1.52 -4.05
C SER A 98 -3.00 -1.73 -4.89
N LEU A 99 -3.15 -1.46 -6.19
CA LEU A 99 -2.07 -1.38 -7.16
C LEU A 99 -2.27 -0.12 -8.00
N MET A 100 -1.32 0.80 -7.92
CA MET A 100 -1.42 2.09 -8.58
C MET A 100 -0.13 2.45 -9.30
N PHE A 101 -0.26 3.28 -10.36
CA PHE A 101 0.84 3.81 -11.15
C PHE A 101 0.61 5.30 -11.43
N GLY A 102 1.71 6.04 -11.57
CA GLY A 102 1.61 7.44 -11.93
C GLY A 102 2.94 8.14 -12.09
N PRO A 103 2.91 9.37 -12.62
CA PRO A 103 4.09 10.18 -12.82
C PRO A 103 4.67 10.71 -11.51
N THR A 104 5.99 10.88 -11.51
CA THR A 104 6.71 11.61 -10.46
C THR A 104 7.39 12.84 -11.06
N TYR A 105 7.39 13.90 -10.31
CA TYR A 105 8.06 15.15 -10.67
C TYR A 105 9.06 15.53 -9.57
N ARG A 106 10.33 15.70 -9.95
CA ARG A 106 11.40 16.14 -9.05
C ARG A 106 11.55 17.65 -9.14
N PHE A 107 11.31 18.34 -8.03
CA PHE A 107 11.51 19.79 -7.94
C PHE A 107 12.97 20.16 -7.76
N ASN A 108 13.70 19.36 -6.98
CA ASN A 108 15.12 19.51 -6.70
C ASN A 108 15.70 18.18 -6.22
N ASP A 109 16.96 18.16 -5.86
CA ASP A 109 17.66 16.95 -5.40
C ASP A 109 17.07 16.30 -4.15
N TYR A 110 16.30 17.08 -3.37
CA TYR A 110 15.74 16.65 -2.09
C TYR A 110 14.26 16.30 -2.14
N VAL A 111 13.48 16.93 -3.02
CA VAL A 111 12.01 16.85 -2.99
C VAL A 111 11.46 16.45 -4.35
N SER A 112 10.63 15.41 -4.34
CA SER A 112 9.81 15.01 -5.48
C SER A 112 8.35 14.86 -5.05
N LEU A 113 7.42 15.14 -5.96
CA LEU A 113 6.00 14.85 -5.80
C LEU A 113 5.58 13.77 -6.78
N TYR A 114 4.50 13.08 -6.47
CA TYR A 114 3.86 12.17 -7.42
C TYR A 114 2.35 12.16 -7.24
N GLY A 115 1.65 11.82 -8.33
CA GLY A 115 0.26 11.44 -8.32
C GLY A 115 0.12 10.09 -8.99
N ASN A 116 -0.71 9.22 -8.44
CA ASN A 116 -0.93 7.89 -8.98
C ASN A 116 -2.43 7.53 -8.99
N ALA A 117 -2.78 6.61 -9.87
CA ALA A 117 -4.12 6.05 -9.98
C ALA A 117 -4.04 4.57 -10.33
N GLY A 118 -5.08 3.83 -10.00
CA GLY A 118 -5.12 2.40 -10.24
C GLY A 118 -6.36 1.73 -9.69
N ILE A 119 -6.19 0.52 -9.23
CA ILE A 119 -7.28 -0.33 -8.73
C ILE A 119 -7.02 -0.69 -7.28
N ALA A 120 -8.05 -0.58 -6.46
CA ALA A 120 -8.09 -1.12 -5.11
C ALA A 120 -9.10 -2.24 -5.01
N THR A 121 -8.80 -3.22 -4.18
CA THR A 121 -9.65 -4.38 -3.89
C THR A 121 -9.92 -4.41 -2.40
N MET A 122 -11.18 -4.57 -2.01
CA MET A 122 -11.58 -4.82 -0.63
C MET A 122 -12.25 -6.18 -0.52
N LYS A 123 -11.90 -6.93 0.51
CA LYS A 123 -12.52 -8.21 0.84
C LYS A 123 -13.08 -8.16 2.25
N PHE A 124 -14.38 -8.41 2.36
CA PHE A 124 -15.08 -8.60 3.63
C PHE A 124 -15.37 -10.08 3.80
N ASN A 125 -14.81 -10.72 4.80
CA ASN A 125 -14.96 -12.15 5.01
C ASN A 125 -14.69 -12.97 3.72
N LYS A 126 -14.82 -14.28 3.78
CA LYS A 126 -14.48 -15.17 2.64
C LYS A 126 -15.42 -15.04 1.41
N HIS A 127 -16.45 -14.19 1.45
CA HIS A 127 -17.55 -14.25 0.48
C HIS A 127 -17.82 -12.96 -0.33
N SER A 128 -17.27 -11.81 0.07
CA SER A 128 -17.50 -10.55 -0.64
C SER A 128 -16.18 -9.91 -1.03
N LYS A 129 -15.96 -9.76 -2.33
CA LYS A 129 -14.84 -9.04 -2.93
C LYS A 129 -15.39 -7.95 -3.83
N GLU A 130 -14.86 -6.73 -3.70
CA GLU A 130 -15.15 -5.63 -4.59
C GLU A 130 -13.88 -4.94 -5.03
N ASP A 131 -13.85 -4.57 -6.29
CA ASP A 131 -12.77 -3.81 -6.89
C ASP A 131 -13.28 -2.38 -7.16
N SER A 132 -12.43 -1.40 -6.92
CA SER A 132 -12.74 0.02 -7.09
C SER A 132 -11.57 0.78 -7.67
N PHE A 133 -11.87 1.93 -8.26
CA PHE A 133 -10.84 2.88 -8.67
C PHE A 133 -10.18 3.50 -7.44
N ALA A 134 -8.85 3.59 -7.47
CA ALA A 134 -8.05 4.24 -6.45
C ALA A 134 -7.20 5.35 -7.06
N TYR A 135 -6.99 6.41 -6.30
CA TYR A 135 -6.10 7.50 -6.67
C TYR A 135 -5.37 8.00 -5.43
N GLY A 136 -4.22 8.61 -5.65
CA GLY A 136 -3.40 9.07 -4.54
C GLY A 136 -2.35 10.06 -4.97
N ALA A 137 -1.66 10.58 -3.97
CA ALA A 137 -0.54 11.47 -4.13
C ALA A 137 0.46 11.28 -2.99
N GLY A 138 1.69 11.72 -3.21
CA GLY A 138 2.69 11.68 -2.15
C GLY A 138 3.87 12.58 -2.42
N VAL A 139 4.68 12.72 -1.37
CA VAL A 139 5.91 13.50 -1.36
C VAL A 139 7.07 12.56 -1.03
N ILE A 140 8.13 12.64 -1.80
CA ILE A 140 9.36 11.91 -1.56
C ILE A 140 10.44 12.92 -1.17
N PHE A 141 11.07 12.67 -0.03
CA PHE A 141 12.20 13.44 0.46
C PHE A 141 13.47 12.60 0.39
N ASN A 142 14.50 13.10 -0.25
CA ASN A 142 15.81 12.45 -0.38
C ASN A 142 16.84 13.20 0.47
N PRO A 143 17.05 12.84 1.75
CA PRO A 143 18.05 13.50 2.61
C PRO A 143 19.48 13.32 2.09
N VAL A 144 19.74 12.21 1.43
CA VAL A 144 20.96 11.89 0.69
C VAL A 144 20.60 11.20 -0.61
N LYS A 145 21.51 11.17 -1.58
CA LYS A 145 21.24 10.64 -2.93
C LYS A 145 20.67 9.21 -2.94
N SER A 146 21.14 8.36 -2.02
CA SER A 146 20.77 6.94 -1.97
C SER A 146 19.57 6.61 -1.09
N ILE A 147 19.07 7.56 -0.27
CA ILE A 147 17.95 7.30 0.66
C ILE A 147 16.76 8.17 0.30
N SER A 148 15.58 7.57 0.29
CA SER A 148 14.31 8.26 0.12
C SER A 148 13.40 7.99 1.31
N ILE A 149 12.68 9.02 1.75
CA ILE A 149 11.59 8.95 2.71
C ILE A 149 10.34 9.40 1.99
N ASP A 150 9.30 8.61 2.03
CA ASP A 150 8.06 8.88 1.30
C ASP A 150 6.90 9.00 2.29
N ALA A 151 6.05 9.98 2.08
CA ALA A 151 4.77 10.13 2.73
C ALA A 151 3.68 10.16 1.66
N SER A 152 2.67 9.30 1.79
CA SER A 152 1.62 9.10 0.80
C SER A 152 0.23 9.12 1.39
N TRP A 153 -0.71 9.53 0.55
CA TRP A 153 -2.13 9.43 0.76
C TRP A 153 -2.79 8.78 -0.46
N GLU A 154 -3.75 7.92 -0.20
CA GLU A 154 -4.48 7.16 -1.20
C GLU A 154 -5.96 7.11 -0.81
N ALA A 155 -6.86 7.26 -1.77
CA ALA A 155 -8.30 7.19 -1.57
C ALA A 155 -8.96 6.26 -2.59
N SER A 156 -10.00 5.56 -2.13
CA SER A 156 -10.90 4.78 -2.98
C SER A 156 -12.29 4.70 -2.36
N ARG A 157 -13.29 4.35 -3.18
CA ARG A 157 -14.68 4.23 -2.71
C ARG A 157 -15.27 2.90 -3.13
N PHE A 158 -15.73 2.13 -2.15
CA PHE A 158 -16.32 0.82 -2.33
C PHE A 158 -17.84 0.85 -2.04
N PHE A 159 -18.59 0.00 -2.72
CA PHE A 159 -20.05 -0.16 -2.52
C PHE A 159 -20.82 1.17 -2.58
N ALA A 160 -20.27 2.19 -3.23
CA ALA A 160 -20.80 3.55 -3.29
C ALA A 160 -21.04 4.24 -1.92
N VAL A 161 -20.72 3.58 -0.80
CA VAL A 161 -21.01 4.02 0.58
C VAL A 161 -19.84 3.88 1.55
N VAL A 162 -18.74 3.24 1.16
CA VAL A 162 -17.55 3.06 2.00
C VAL A 162 -16.39 3.81 1.38
N ASP A 163 -16.00 4.91 1.99
CA ASP A 163 -14.81 5.65 1.61
C ASP A 163 -13.60 5.11 2.37
N THR A 164 -12.49 4.95 1.66
CA THR A 164 -11.21 4.56 2.25
C THR A 164 -10.19 5.65 2.07
N ASN A 165 -9.48 5.95 3.13
CA ASN A 165 -8.31 6.83 3.12
C ASN A 165 -7.13 6.07 3.69
N THR A 166 -6.09 5.90 2.91
CA THR A 166 -4.87 5.19 3.32
C THR A 166 -3.72 6.16 3.39
N PHE A 167 -3.07 6.21 4.56
CA PHE A 167 -1.84 6.95 4.77
C PHE A 167 -0.68 5.98 4.84
N GLY A 168 0.42 6.33 4.19
CA GLY A 168 1.63 5.51 4.17
C GLY A 168 2.88 6.33 4.43
N VAL A 169 3.82 5.71 5.12
CA VAL A 169 5.19 6.22 5.27
C VAL A 169 6.15 5.11 4.92
N SER A 170 7.12 5.39 4.06
CA SER A 170 8.09 4.40 3.61
C SER A 170 9.51 4.96 3.53
N VAL A 171 10.48 4.07 3.63
CA VAL A 171 11.89 4.34 3.41
C VAL A 171 12.34 3.54 2.21
N GLY A 172 13.12 4.16 1.33
CA GLY A 172 13.60 3.56 0.11
C GLY A 172 15.11 3.74 -0.09
N TYR A 173 15.61 2.89 -0.96
CA TYR A 173 16.99 2.95 -1.44
C TYR A 173 17.00 3.25 -2.94
N ARG A 174 17.78 4.24 -3.33
CA ARG A 174 17.98 4.71 -4.69
C ARG A 174 19.33 4.24 -5.21
N PHE A 175 19.36 3.68 -6.40
CA PHE A 175 20.54 3.09 -7.06
C PHE A 175 20.50 3.25 -8.58
#